data_e5926031b8afec4008e4f5970dcd66aa
#
_entry.id   e5926031b8afec4008e4f5970dcd66aa
#
_cell.length_a   1.000
_cell.length_b   1.000
_cell.length_c   1.000
_cell.angle_alpha   90.00
_cell.angle_beta   90.00
_cell.angle_gamma   90.00
#
_symmetry.space_group_name_H-M   'P 1'
#
loop_
_entity.id
_entity.type
_entity.pdbx_description
1 polymer ?
#
loop_
_entity_poly.entity_id
_entity_poly.type
_entity_poly.pdbx_seq_one_letter_code
_entity_poly.pdbx_strand_id
1 'polypeptide(L)'
;DKEYGLLRTSQPCLYELPKQVGDMPAGTILLAGNIFDDDPYKQSRIVIYKSLDSGKTWSFLSEVDNGGPCTYDPSVTSTTTTVWEPFLNLSKDGRLVCYYSDERQKANGVLQAVSFKTSSDGKNWSSLSNVAAITNKKDRPGMITVSSLPNGKYIATYEVVNRPSISKNNAIVYCKFSDDGVTW
;
A
#
# COMPACT_ATOMS: atom_id res chain seq x y z
N ASP A 1 -6.02 -15.98 6.91
CA ASP A 1 -6.96 -14.92 7.31
C ASP A 1 -8.36 -15.50 7.51
N LYS A 2 -8.99 -15.28 8.68
CA LYS A 2 -10.28 -15.89 9.04
C LYS A 2 -11.47 -15.18 8.39
N GLU A 3 -11.33 -13.89 8.10
CA GLU A 3 -12.42 -13.07 7.53
C GLU A 3 -12.74 -13.48 6.08
N TYR A 4 -11.71 -13.79 5.31
CA TYR A 4 -11.86 -14.16 3.89
C TYR A 4 -11.60 -15.64 3.60
N GLY A 5 -11.20 -16.42 4.60
CA GLY A 5 -10.80 -17.81 4.40
C GLY A 5 -9.54 -17.99 3.57
N LEU A 6 -8.75 -16.91 3.39
CA LEU A 6 -7.52 -16.93 2.60
C LEU A 6 -6.33 -17.36 3.45
N LEU A 7 -5.48 -18.21 2.89
CA LEU A 7 -4.46 -18.94 3.64
C LEU A 7 -3.11 -18.24 3.71
N ARG A 8 -2.79 -17.39 2.73
CA ARG A 8 -1.50 -16.70 2.68
C ARG A 8 -1.62 -15.25 3.08
N THR A 9 -0.71 -14.81 3.94
CA THR A 9 -0.57 -13.42 4.39
C THR A 9 0.87 -13.00 4.21
N SER A 10 1.11 -11.75 3.81
CA SER A 10 2.47 -11.22 3.62
C SER A 10 2.53 -9.70 3.78
N GLN A 11 3.75 -9.18 3.77
CA GLN A 11 4.07 -7.75 3.70
C GLN A 11 3.36 -6.94 4.78
N PRO A 12 3.53 -7.28 6.06
CA PRO A 12 2.86 -6.58 7.15
C PRO A 12 3.43 -5.19 7.38
N CYS A 13 2.55 -4.24 7.69
CA CYS A 13 2.90 -2.91 8.17
C CYS A 13 2.17 -2.66 9.49
N LEU A 14 2.90 -2.33 10.54
CA LEU A 14 2.35 -1.88 11.82
C LEU A 14 2.38 -0.35 11.89
N TYR A 15 1.29 0.23 12.37
CA TYR A 15 1.19 1.67 12.55
C TYR A 15 0.39 1.99 13.82
N GLU A 16 1.00 2.72 14.75
CA GLU A 16 0.31 3.24 15.92
C GLU A 16 -0.29 4.61 15.58
N LEU A 17 -1.59 4.79 15.87
CA LEU A 17 -2.26 6.07 15.63
C LEU A 17 -1.76 7.13 16.63
N PRO A 18 -1.10 8.21 16.17
CA PRO A 18 -0.64 9.29 17.04
C PRO A 18 -1.79 10.19 17.53
N LYS A 19 -2.95 10.10 16.91
CA LYS A 19 -4.18 10.81 17.25
C LYS A 19 -5.40 9.99 16.85
N GLN A 20 -6.58 10.39 17.33
CA GLN A 20 -7.84 9.72 16.99
C GLN A 20 -8.13 9.76 15.48
N VAL A 21 -8.62 8.63 14.94
CA VAL A 21 -9.15 8.48 13.58
C VAL A 21 -10.50 7.76 13.65
N GLY A 22 -11.58 8.44 13.28
CA GLY A 22 -12.92 7.91 13.44
C GLY A 22 -13.23 7.57 14.92
N ASP A 23 -13.59 6.31 15.17
CA ASP A 23 -13.85 5.78 16.51
C ASP A 23 -12.60 5.18 17.19
N MET A 24 -11.46 5.19 16.53
CA MET A 24 -10.19 4.64 17.03
C MET A 24 -9.41 5.73 17.78
N PRO A 25 -9.17 5.58 19.11
CA PRO A 25 -8.38 6.56 19.86
C PRO A 25 -6.90 6.55 19.48
N ALA A 26 -6.17 7.59 19.87
CA ALA A 26 -4.70 7.57 19.85
C ALA A 26 -4.16 6.36 20.60
N GLY A 27 -3.06 5.77 20.13
CA GLY A 27 -2.48 4.53 20.66
C GLY A 27 -3.11 3.24 20.11
N THR A 28 -4.17 3.33 19.27
CA THR A 28 -4.65 2.16 18.53
C THR A 28 -3.56 1.68 17.58
N ILE A 29 -3.24 0.39 17.63
CA ILE A 29 -2.29 -0.23 16.71
C ILE A 29 -3.04 -0.81 15.52
N LEU A 30 -2.64 -0.43 14.32
CA LEU A 30 -3.14 -0.97 13.06
C LEU A 30 -2.11 -1.94 12.48
N LEU A 31 -2.60 -3.06 11.97
CA LEU A 31 -1.83 -4.03 11.19
C LEU A 31 -2.43 -4.11 9.79
N ALA A 32 -1.75 -3.52 8.82
CA ALA A 32 -2.07 -3.73 7.40
C ALA A 32 -1.26 -4.89 6.84
N GLY A 33 -1.84 -5.62 5.90
CA GLY A 33 -1.14 -6.71 5.23
C GLY A 33 -1.84 -7.13 3.95
N ASN A 34 -1.11 -7.85 3.12
CA ASN A 34 -1.69 -8.55 2.00
C ASN A 34 -2.24 -9.90 2.43
N ILE A 35 -3.37 -10.26 1.85
CA ILE A 35 -3.90 -11.62 1.90
C ILE A 35 -4.15 -12.13 0.47
N PHE A 36 -3.93 -13.43 0.28
CA PHE A 36 -4.04 -14.10 -1.01
C PHE A 36 -4.84 -15.38 -0.84
N ASP A 37 -5.51 -15.80 -1.91
CA ASP A 37 -5.94 -17.18 -2.01
C ASP A 37 -4.75 -18.13 -2.17
N ASP A 38 -4.98 -19.39 -1.89
CA ASP A 38 -3.98 -20.41 -2.12
C ASP A 38 -3.85 -20.71 -3.60
N ASP A 39 -3.02 -21.30 -4.18
CA ASP A 39 -2.79 -21.54 -5.60
C ASP A 39 -4.07 -21.60 -6.46
N PRO A 40 -4.16 -20.84 -7.57
CA PRO A 40 -3.12 -20.12 -8.29
C PRO A 40 -3.08 -18.59 -8.06
N TYR A 41 -3.25 -18.10 -6.87
CA TYR A 41 -3.22 -16.67 -6.54
C TYR A 41 -4.21 -15.83 -7.37
N LYS A 42 -5.46 -16.22 -7.40
CA LYS A 42 -6.47 -15.58 -8.25
C LYS A 42 -6.85 -14.18 -7.79
N GLN A 43 -6.64 -13.86 -6.54
CA GLN A 43 -6.96 -12.57 -5.94
C GLN A 43 -5.94 -12.17 -4.88
N SER A 44 -5.80 -10.85 -4.72
CA SER A 44 -5.06 -10.23 -3.64
C SER A 44 -5.92 -9.19 -2.96
N ARG A 45 -5.72 -8.97 -1.66
CA ARG A 45 -6.44 -7.95 -0.89
C ARG A 45 -5.48 -7.28 0.06
N ILE A 46 -5.71 -6.00 0.32
CA ILE A 46 -5.08 -5.28 1.41
C ILE A 46 -6.12 -5.12 2.51
N VAL A 47 -5.84 -5.69 3.67
CA VAL A 47 -6.72 -5.66 4.83
C VAL A 47 -6.04 -5.00 6.02
N ILE A 48 -6.85 -4.44 6.90
CA ILE A 48 -6.38 -3.84 8.14
C ILE A 48 -7.09 -4.50 9.32
N TYR A 49 -6.29 -4.88 10.31
CA TYR A 49 -6.72 -5.25 11.65
C TYR A 49 -6.35 -4.15 12.64
N LYS A 50 -7.13 -4.01 13.72
CA LYS A 50 -6.83 -3.08 14.81
C LYS A 50 -6.69 -3.81 16.14
N SER A 51 -5.84 -3.28 16.99
CA SER A 51 -5.70 -3.64 18.40
C SER A 51 -5.88 -2.40 19.27
N LEU A 52 -6.69 -2.54 20.31
CA LEU A 52 -6.94 -1.52 21.33
C LEU A 52 -6.21 -1.81 22.65
N ASP A 53 -5.44 -2.89 22.72
CA ASP A 53 -4.83 -3.43 23.92
C ASP A 53 -3.32 -3.72 23.75
N SER A 54 -2.65 -2.86 22.97
CA SER A 54 -1.21 -2.94 22.72
C SER A 54 -0.77 -4.24 22.03
N GLY A 55 -1.58 -4.73 21.09
CA GLY A 55 -1.26 -5.88 20.24
C GLY A 55 -1.62 -7.24 20.85
N LYS A 56 -2.29 -7.29 22.00
CA LYS A 56 -2.68 -8.56 22.65
C LYS A 56 -3.83 -9.24 21.91
N THR A 57 -4.83 -8.47 21.48
CA THR A 57 -5.94 -8.97 20.67
C THR A 57 -6.12 -8.12 19.42
N TRP A 58 -6.65 -8.75 18.37
CA TRP A 58 -6.82 -8.13 17.06
C TRP A 58 -8.22 -8.38 16.54
N SER A 59 -8.83 -7.33 15.98
CA SER A 59 -10.11 -7.41 15.30
C SER A 59 -9.98 -6.86 13.87
N PHE A 60 -10.70 -7.46 12.94
CA PHE A 60 -10.79 -6.95 11.56
C PHE A 60 -11.37 -5.54 11.55
N LEU A 61 -10.75 -4.64 10.79
CA LEU A 61 -11.22 -3.27 10.64
C LEU A 61 -11.86 -3.04 9.29
N SER A 62 -11.11 -3.29 8.21
CA SER A 62 -11.60 -3.08 6.84
C SER A 62 -10.72 -3.72 5.78
N GLU A 63 -11.26 -3.87 4.58
CA GLU A 63 -10.52 -4.01 3.34
C GLU A 63 -10.25 -2.62 2.76
N VAL A 64 -9.00 -2.34 2.41
CA VAL A 64 -8.59 -1.08 1.76
C VAL A 64 -8.84 -1.16 0.25
N ASP A 65 -8.37 -2.24 -0.34
CA ASP A 65 -8.47 -2.48 -1.77
C ASP A 65 -8.26 -3.96 -2.11
N ASN A 66 -8.64 -4.33 -3.33
CA ASN A 66 -8.43 -5.67 -3.85
C ASN A 66 -7.91 -5.64 -5.29
N GLY A 67 -7.21 -6.69 -5.64
CA GLY A 67 -6.67 -6.93 -6.98
C GLY A 67 -7.00 -8.33 -7.45
N GLY A 68 -6.72 -8.57 -8.72
CA GLY A 68 -6.88 -9.86 -9.36
C GLY A 68 -5.64 -10.76 -9.21
N PRO A 69 -5.34 -11.56 -10.25
CA PRO A 69 -4.26 -12.52 -10.21
C PRO A 69 -2.92 -11.91 -9.87
N CYS A 70 -2.15 -12.61 -9.05
CA CYS A 70 -0.79 -12.29 -8.69
C CYS A 70 0.17 -13.44 -9.05
N THR A 71 1.45 -13.13 -9.19
CA THR A 71 2.50 -14.12 -9.38
C THR A 71 3.86 -13.54 -8.99
N TYR A 72 4.76 -14.43 -8.60
CA TYR A 72 6.18 -14.10 -8.45
C TYR A 72 6.97 -14.41 -9.74
N ASP A 73 6.33 -14.92 -10.78
CA ASP A 73 6.97 -15.17 -12.07
C ASP A 73 7.02 -13.88 -12.91
N PRO A 74 8.21 -13.29 -13.13
CA PRO A 74 8.34 -12.06 -13.89
C PRO A 74 7.94 -12.20 -15.37
N SER A 75 7.87 -13.42 -15.92
CA SER A 75 7.49 -13.66 -17.32
C SER A 75 6.02 -13.39 -17.60
N VAL A 76 5.16 -13.44 -16.57
CA VAL A 76 3.70 -13.24 -16.68
C VAL A 76 3.20 -11.97 -15.99
N THR A 77 4.08 -11.06 -15.59
CA THR A 77 3.70 -9.81 -14.91
C THR A 77 2.80 -8.89 -15.75
N SER A 78 2.77 -9.08 -17.07
CA SER A 78 1.87 -8.33 -17.95
C SER A 78 0.38 -8.65 -17.75
N THR A 79 0.05 -9.78 -17.14
CA THR A 79 -1.32 -10.26 -16.91
C THR A 79 -1.77 -10.13 -15.45
N THR A 80 -0.85 -9.84 -14.53
CA THR A 80 -1.18 -9.67 -13.11
C THR A 80 -1.89 -8.35 -12.86
N THR A 81 -2.77 -8.33 -11.88
CA THR A 81 -3.53 -7.15 -11.45
C THR A 81 -3.57 -7.03 -9.94
N THR A 82 -2.49 -7.44 -9.31
CA THR A 82 -2.32 -7.52 -7.86
C THR A 82 -2.17 -6.16 -7.20
N VAL A 83 -2.56 -6.08 -5.93
CA VAL A 83 -2.19 -5.02 -4.98
C VAL A 83 -1.23 -5.58 -3.95
N TRP A 84 -0.14 -4.83 -3.61
CA TRP A 84 0.98 -5.30 -2.82
C TRP A 84 1.42 -4.29 -1.77
N GLU A 85 2.12 -4.75 -0.72
CA GLU A 85 3.03 -3.93 0.08
C GLU A 85 2.37 -2.72 0.73
N PRO A 86 1.32 -2.89 1.55
CA PRO A 86 0.66 -1.76 2.19
C PRO A 86 1.59 -1.03 3.16
N PHE A 87 1.50 0.29 3.17
CA PHE A 87 2.16 1.16 4.14
C PHE A 87 1.17 2.20 4.67
N LEU A 88 1.11 2.38 6.00
CA LEU A 88 0.18 3.27 6.66
C LEU A 88 0.86 4.56 7.15
N ASN A 89 0.16 5.68 7.02
CA ASN A 89 0.52 6.95 7.66
C ASN A 89 -0.73 7.82 7.82
N LEU A 90 -0.62 8.95 8.49
CA LEU A 90 -1.65 10.00 8.50
C LEU A 90 -1.27 11.13 7.55
N SER A 91 -2.25 11.65 6.84
CA SER A 91 -2.15 12.92 6.12
C SER A 91 -2.20 14.10 7.10
N LYS A 92 -1.84 15.29 6.61
CA LYS A 92 -1.83 16.53 7.40
C LYS A 92 -3.19 16.87 7.99
N ASP A 93 -4.26 16.62 7.26
CA ASP A 93 -5.64 16.82 7.71
C ASP A 93 -6.15 15.68 8.62
N GLY A 94 -5.31 14.67 8.88
CA GLY A 94 -5.58 13.60 9.85
C GLY A 94 -6.31 12.39 9.32
N ARG A 95 -6.48 12.27 8.01
CA ARG A 95 -7.01 11.03 7.43
C ARG A 95 -5.94 9.93 7.46
N LEU A 96 -6.35 8.72 7.72
CA LEU A 96 -5.53 7.53 7.51
C LEU A 96 -5.26 7.37 6.01
N VAL A 97 -4.02 7.14 5.65
CA VAL A 97 -3.58 6.88 4.27
C VAL A 97 -2.99 5.48 4.22
N CYS A 98 -3.46 4.67 3.30
CA CYS A 98 -2.83 3.40 2.94
C CYS A 98 -2.21 3.55 1.55
N TYR A 99 -0.90 3.50 1.49
CA TYR A 99 -0.12 3.45 0.25
C TYR A 99 0.16 1.99 -0.08
N TYR A 100 0.26 1.66 -1.37
CA TYR A 100 0.52 0.29 -1.82
C TYR A 100 0.98 0.25 -3.27
N SER A 101 1.59 -0.87 -3.67
CA SER A 101 1.91 -1.15 -5.06
C SER A 101 0.68 -1.70 -5.79
N ASP A 102 0.40 -1.18 -6.99
CA ASP A 102 -0.82 -1.45 -7.77
C ASP A 102 -0.49 -1.85 -9.20
N GLU A 103 -0.82 -3.06 -9.60
CA GLU A 103 -0.61 -3.59 -10.94
C GLU A 103 -1.84 -3.51 -11.85
N ARG A 104 -2.92 -2.86 -11.45
CA ARG A 104 -4.19 -2.83 -12.21
C ARG A 104 -4.25 -1.79 -13.31
N GLN A 105 -3.26 -0.90 -13.45
CA GLN A 105 -3.30 0.25 -14.36
C GLN A 105 -2.66 -0.03 -15.73
N LYS A 106 -2.55 -1.30 -16.14
CA LYS A 106 -1.87 -1.72 -17.38
C LYS A 106 -2.53 -1.18 -18.64
N ALA A 107 -3.85 -1.02 -18.65
CA ALA A 107 -4.56 -0.39 -19.76
C ALA A 107 -4.10 1.06 -20.01
N ASN A 108 -3.63 1.75 -18.98
CA ASN A 108 -3.08 3.09 -19.06
C ASN A 108 -1.56 3.12 -19.37
N GLY A 109 -0.98 1.97 -19.70
CA GLY A 109 0.44 1.85 -20.00
C GLY A 109 1.36 1.81 -18.78
N VAL A 110 0.81 1.64 -17.58
CA VAL A 110 1.54 1.55 -16.31
C VAL A 110 1.63 0.09 -15.89
N LEU A 111 2.84 -0.46 -15.80
CA LEU A 111 3.03 -1.85 -15.40
C LEU A 111 2.72 -2.06 -13.91
N GLN A 112 3.22 -1.16 -13.07
CA GLN A 112 2.93 -1.05 -11.65
C GLN A 112 2.99 0.42 -11.25
N ALA A 113 2.13 0.84 -10.34
CA ALA A 113 2.13 2.16 -9.73
C ALA A 113 2.34 2.04 -8.22
N VAL A 114 2.83 3.10 -7.59
CA VAL A 114 2.62 3.35 -6.17
C VAL A 114 1.35 4.16 -6.03
N SER A 115 0.33 3.54 -5.49
CA SER A 115 -1.00 4.11 -5.32
C SER A 115 -1.34 4.32 -3.85
N PHE A 116 -2.43 5.03 -3.57
CA PHE A 116 -2.96 5.17 -2.22
C PHE A 116 -4.46 5.42 -2.20
N LYS A 117 -5.05 5.16 -1.05
CA LYS A 117 -6.41 5.57 -0.66
C LYS A 117 -6.38 6.23 0.71
N THR A 118 -7.36 7.07 1.00
CA THR A 118 -7.51 7.77 2.28
C THR A 118 -8.82 7.41 2.96
N SER A 119 -8.84 7.48 4.29
CA SER A 119 -10.02 7.22 5.09
C SER A 119 -10.08 8.13 6.32
N SER A 120 -11.24 8.67 6.64
CA SER A 120 -11.47 9.45 7.87
C SER A 120 -11.84 8.59 9.07
N ASP A 121 -12.15 7.32 8.86
CA ASP A 121 -12.64 6.40 9.89
C ASP A 121 -11.93 5.03 9.89
N GLY A 122 -11.02 4.79 8.94
CA GLY A 122 -10.35 3.53 8.73
C GLY A 122 -11.24 2.43 8.11
N LYS A 123 -12.50 2.73 7.80
CA LYS A 123 -13.49 1.76 7.29
C LYS A 123 -13.92 2.06 5.86
N ASN A 124 -14.17 3.33 5.57
CA ASN A 124 -14.58 3.80 4.26
C ASN A 124 -13.40 4.46 3.54
N TRP A 125 -13.04 3.95 2.37
CA TRP A 125 -11.86 4.38 1.62
C TRP A 125 -12.23 5.20 0.39
N SER A 126 -11.41 6.21 0.09
CA SER A 126 -11.55 7.06 -1.10
C SER A 126 -11.35 6.29 -2.40
N SER A 127 -11.61 6.95 -3.53
CA SER A 127 -11.09 6.52 -4.83
C SER A 127 -9.57 6.48 -4.85
N LEU A 128 -9.02 5.71 -5.79
CA LEU A 128 -7.59 5.54 -6.02
C LEU A 128 -6.92 6.84 -6.42
N SER A 129 -5.72 7.08 -5.88
CA SER A 129 -4.78 8.12 -6.32
C SER A 129 -3.37 7.54 -6.41
N ASN A 130 -2.47 8.20 -7.13
CA ASN A 130 -1.10 7.74 -7.34
C ASN A 130 -0.07 8.68 -6.72
N VAL A 131 0.94 8.09 -6.06
CA VAL A 131 2.21 8.76 -5.73
C VAL A 131 3.13 8.75 -6.96
N ALA A 132 3.25 7.59 -7.61
CA ALA A 132 4.08 7.39 -8.79
C ALA A 132 3.43 6.40 -9.75
N ALA A 133 3.27 6.82 -11.01
CA ALA A 133 2.81 5.99 -12.12
C ALA A 133 3.62 6.32 -13.37
N ILE A 134 4.35 5.36 -13.92
CA ILE A 134 5.27 5.56 -15.04
C ILE A 134 4.72 4.86 -16.28
N THR A 135 4.39 5.64 -17.30
CA THR A 135 3.71 5.16 -18.51
C THR A 135 4.69 4.62 -19.57
N ASN A 136 5.49 3.61 -19.23
CA ASN A 136 6.44 3.00 -20.18
C ASN A 136 6.30 1.47 -20.29
N LYS A 137 5.32 0.87 -19.60
CA LYS A 137 5.05 -0.59 -19.57
C LYS A 137 6.21 -1.47 -19.10
N LYS A 138 7.22 -0.89 -18.44
CA LYS A 138 8.42 -1.59 -17.99
C LYS A 138 8.72 -1.33 -16.52
N ASP A 139 8.67 -0.08 -16.10
CA ASP A 139 9.03 0.35 -14.76
C ASP A 139 7.98 -0.11 -13.74
N ARG A 140 8.48 -0.56 -12.59
CA ARG A 140 7.66 -1.03 -11.48
C ARG A 140 8.03 -0.26 -10.20
N PRO A 141 7.48 0.95 -9.99
CA PRO A 141 7.61 1.61 -8.70
C PRO A 141 6.84 0.82 -7.62
N GLY A 142 7.47 0.64 -6.45
CA GLY A 142 6.90 -0.16 -5.36
C GLY A 142 7.60 0.04 -4.02
N MET A 143 7.20 -0.72 -3.02
CA MET A 143 7.77 -0.77 -1.67
C MET A 143 7.89 0.63 -1.02
N ILE A 144 6.82 1.42 -1.11
CA ILE A 144 6.82 2.78 -0.59
C ILE A 144 6.88 2.80 0.93
N THR A 145 7.66 3.75 1.46
CA THR A 145 7.59 4.20 2.85
C THR A 145 7.37 5.70 2.89
N VAL A 146 6.66 6.20 3.89
CA VAL A 146 6.33 7.62 4.04
C VAL A 146 6.61 8.06 5.47
N SER A 147 7.28 9.19 5.62
CA SER A 147 7.55 9.80 6.92
C SER A 147 7.17 11.28 6.95
N SER A 148 6.63 11.72 8.08
CA SER A 148 6.47 13.15 8.38
C SER A 148 7.83 13.76 8.74
N LEU A 149 8.10 14.97 8.27
CA LEU A 149 9.31 15.71 8.57
C LEU A 149 9.04 16.77 9.65
N PRO A 150 10.06 17.20 10.40
CA PRO A 150 9.90 18.21 11.44
C PRO A 150 9.35 19.57 10.94
N ASN A 151 9.52 19.88 9.65
CA ASN A 151 8.97 21.08 9.01
C ASN A 151 7.51 20.95 8.58
N GLY A 152 6.84 19.85 8.95
CA GLY A 152 5.43 19.57 8.62
C GLY A 152 5.18 19.06 7.19
N LYS A 153 6.25 18.83 6.41
CA LYS A 153 6.18 18.17 5.10
C LYS A 153 6.27 16.64 5.25
N TYR A 154 6.10 15.96 4.14
CA TYR A 154 6.23 14.52 4.03
C TYR A 154 7.30 14.15 3.02
N ILE A 155 7.99 13.05 3.28
CA ILE A 155 8.88 12.41 2.32
C ILE A 155 8.39 10.99 2.07
N ALA A 156 8.27 10.63 0.81
CA ALA A 156 8.06 9.25 0.36
C ALA A 156 9.34 8.74 -0.26
N THR A 157 9.73 7.51 0.05
CA THR A 157 10.77 6.77 -0.67
C THR A 157 10.18 5.49 -1.25
N TYR A 158 10.59 5.14 -2.45
CA TYR A 158 10.14 3.93 -3.14
C TYR A 158 11.21 3.47 -4.13
N GLU A 159 11.25 2.18 -4.39
CA GLU A 159 12.10 1.65 -5.45
C GLU A 159 11.38 1.70 -6.80
N VAL A 160 12.16 1.74 -7.88
CA VAL A 160 11.68 1.45 -9.24
C VAL A 160 12.55 0.35 -9.80
N VAL A 161 11.97 -0.81 -10.00
CA VAL A 161 12.63 -1.95 -10.65
C VAL A 161 12.39 -1.97 -12.15
N ASN A 162 13.16 -2.77 -12.88
CA ASN A 162 13.11 -2.90 -14.34
C ASN A 162 13.58 -1.64 -15.11
N ARG A 163 14.60 -0.93 -14.57
CA ARG A 163 15.27 0.20 -15.25
C ARG A 163 16.69 -0.16 -15.71
N PRO A 164 16.86 -1.04 -16.69
CA PRO A 164 18.19 -1.54 -17.09
C PRO A 164 19.11 -0.46 -17.66
N SER A 165 18.56 0.64 -18.16
CA SER A 165 19.33 1.78 -18.68
C SER A 165 20.08 2.57 -17.61
N ILE A 166 19.75 2.38 -16.31
CA ILE A 166 20.30 3.18 -15.23
C ILE A 166 21.07 2.32 -14.22
N SER A 167 20.70 1.06 -14.04
CA SER A 167 21.36 0.16 -13.09
C SER A 167 21.44 -1.27 -13.60
N LYS A 168 22.61 -1.90 -13.43
CA LYS A 168 22.79 -3.34 -13.72
C LYS A 168 21.92 -4.23 -12.82
N ASN A 169 21.54 -3.76 -11.64
CA ASN A 169 20.68 -4.47 -10.70
C ASN A 169 19.19 -4.15 -10.91
N ASN A 170 18.85 -3.36 -11.92
CA ASN A 170 17.49 -3.02 -12.31
C ASN A 170 16.61 -2.41 -11.22
N ALA A 171 17.20 -1.86 -10.16
CA ALA A 171 16.47 -1.20 -9.09
C ALA A 171 17.12 0.12 -8.71
N ILE A 172 16.32 1.17 -8.55
CA ILE A 172 16.74 2.51 -8.13
C ILE A 172 15.75 3.03 -7.11
N VAL A 173 16.26 3.65 -6.04
CA VAL A 173 15.44 4.31 -5.03
C VAL A 173 15.19 5.76 -5.44
N TYR A 174 13.95 6.17 -5.37
CA TYR A 174 13.48 7.54 -5.58
C TYR A 174 12.87 8.11 -4.31
N CYS A 175 12.84 9.44 -4.23
CA CYS A 175 12.05 10.13 -3.23
C CYS A 175 11.15 11.18 -3.85
N LYS A 176 10.04 11.46 -3.17
CA LYS A 176 9.15 12.60 -3.44
C LYS A 176 8.83 13.32 -2.15
N PHE A 177 8.50 14.60 -2.27
CA PHE A 177 8.04 15.41 -1.16
C PHE A 177 6.58 15.83 -1.36
N SER A 178 5.88 16.00 -0.25
CA SER A 178 4.50 16.46 -0.22
C SER A 178 4.29 17.43 0.94
N ASP A 179 3.40 18.39 0.77
CA ASP A 179 3.03 19.33 1.84
C ASP A 179 1.93 18.78 2.76
N ASP A 180 1.25 17.71 2.33
CA ASP A 180 0.06 17.20 3.00
C ASP A 180 0.01 15.65 3.15
N GLY A 181 0.92 14.92 2.50
CA GLY A 181 0.95 13.46 2.46
C GLY A 181 -0.01 12.82 1.47
N VAL A 182 -0.73 13.60 0.66
CA VAL A 182 -1.70 13.09 -0.35
C VAL A 182 -1.58 13.79 -1.71
N THR A 183 -0.87 14.89 -1.78
CA THR A 183 -0.52 15.58 -3.04
C THR A 183 0.97 15.37 -3.32
N TRP A 184 1.29 14.59 -4.35
CA TRP A 184 2.67 14.14 -4.61
C TRP A 184 3.22 14.60 -5.97
#